data_39c960cbb88b974d92848de51f76adf7
#
_entry.id   39c960cbb88b974d92848de51f76adf7
#
_cell.length_a   1.000
_cell.length_b   1.000
_cell.length_c   1.000
_cell.angle_alpha   90.00
_cell.angle_beta   90.00
_cell.angle_gamma   90.00
#
_symmetry.space_group_name_H-M   'P 1'
#
loop_
_entity.id
_entity.type
_entity.pdbx_description
1 polymer ?
#
loop_
_entity_poly.entity_id
_entity_poly.type
_entity_poly.pdbx_seq_one_letter_code
_entity_poly.pdbx_strand_id
1 'polypeptide(L)'
;MIEPDSVSEGSSPIEELMELTAQSLCQLDIKEHFNVIKEIGRGKYGRVLLVTHRCRGTPMALKVLPKASTKLKGFLREYCISLHLSHHPCIVGLFGIAFQSPEHYGFAQELVVGRDLFAIIQPRVGIPECAVKRCAIQVSSALEFIHQLGLVHRDIKPENVLLLDSHCQRVKLADFGLTQKQGTFIHFIKGTLPYMSPELCAMVLEEDQKEIKAPPLSVQASLDTWAFGVLLFCILTGFFPWERCMDDDDFYQEFAEWCHDPEKNPVPSQWKRFTPTCMEMFERLLALDANKRCLVKDVKDYVGKEWVKSNCMIGLVEDCGKGTSPLLSPCKSSPALQ
;
A
#
# COMPACT_ATOMS: atom_id res chain seq x y z
N MET A 1 -0.82 -25.84 46.93
CA MET A 1 -1.36 -25.15 45.71
C MET A 1 -0.26 -24.22 45.26
N ILE A 2 0.40 -24.59 44.19
CA ILE A 2 1.45 -23.79 43.54
C ILE A 2 0.70 -23.06 42.43
N GLU A 3 0.67 -21.73 42.50
CA GLU A 3 0.14 -20.91 41.43
C GLU A 3 1.04 -21.08 40.19
N PRO A 4 0.50 -21.18 38.97
CA PRO A 4 1.31 -21.25 37.79
C PRO A 4 1.90 -19.86 37.53
N ASP A 5 3.24 -19.83 37.42
CA ASP A 5 4.04 -18.67 37.01
C ASP A 5 3.45 -17.98 35.80
N SER A 6 3.29 -16.65 35.91
CA SER A 6 2.98 -15.77 34.79
C SER A 6 4.05 -15.93 33.71
N VAL A 7 3.67 -16.56 32.60
CA VAL A 7 4.48 -16.58 31.38
C VAL A 7 4.66 -15.12 30.96
N SER A 8 5.87 -14.60 31.12
CA SER A 8 6.29 -13.33 30.53
C SER A 8 6.07 -13.43 29.03
N GLU A 9 5.18 -12.62 28.48
CA GLU A 9 5.04 -12.44 27.04
C GLU A 9 6.41 -11.98 26.52
N GLY A 10 7.15 -12.88 25.89
CA GLY A 10 8.44 -12.56 25.27
C GLY A 10 8.24 -11.44 24.24
N SER A 11 9.17 -10.47 24.22
CA SER A 11 9.19 -9.40 23.24
C SER A 11 9.12 -10.00 21.82
N SER A 12 8.38 -9.33 20.92
CA SER A 12 8.29 -9.82 19.53
C SER A 12 9.67 -9.68 18.85
N PRO A 13 10.03 -10.55 17.87
CA PRO A 13 11.30 -10.48 17.17
C PRO A 13 11.59 -9.08 16.58
N ILE A 14 10.57 -8.34 16.20
CA ILE A 14 10.70 -6.96 15.69
C ILE A 14 11.06 -6.00 16.84
N GLU A 15 10.49 -6.17 18.02
CA GLU A 15 10.80 -5.34 19.20
C GLU A 15 12.23 -5.55 19.67
N GLU A 16 12.70 -6.79 19.74
CA GLU A 16 14.10 -7.10 20.03
C GLU A 16 15.05 -6.48 18.99
N LEU A 17 14.70 -6.60 17.70
CA LEU A 17 15.49 -6.01 16.63
C LEU A 17 15.52 -4.47 16.74
N MET A 18 14.41 -3.84 17.15
CA MET A 18 14.35 -2.39 17.37
C MET A 18 15.27 -1.96 18.54
N GLU A 19 15.30 -2.70 19.63
CA GLU A 19 16.17 -2.43 20.78
C GLU A 19 17.65 -2.55 20.39
N LEU A 20 18.04 -3.64 19.73
CA LEU A 20 19.41 -3.84 19.24
C LEU A 20 19.84 -2.76 18.25
N THR A 21 18.94 -2.40 17.33
CA THR A 21 19.20 -1.33 16.35
C THR A 21 19.35 0.03 17.02
N ALA A 22 18.53 0.32 18.04
CA ALA A 22 18.63 1.59 18.77
C ALA A 22 19.98 1.73 19.49
N GLN A 23 20.51 0.66 20.06
CA GLN A 23 21.81 0.62 20.73
C GLN A 23 22.99 0.75 19.75
N SER A 24 22.85 0.21 18.53
CA SER A 24 23.88 0.19 17.50
C SER A 24 23.78 1.32 16.48
N LEU A 25 22.80 2.23 16.62
CA LEU A 25 22.53 3.29 15.66
C LEU A 25 23.69 4.32 15.62
N CYS A 26 24.51 4.23 14.59
CA CYS A 26 25.71 5.05 14.46
C CYS A 26 25.39 6.50 14.02
N GLN A 27 26.25 7.43 14.43
CA GLN A 27 26.28 8.77 13.85
C GLN A 27 27.01 8.71 12.51
N LEU A 28 26.42 9.30 11.47
CA LEU A 28 26.99 9.26 10.12
C LEU A 28 26.66 10.56 9.38
N ASP A 29 27.69 11.17 8.80
CA ASP A 29 27.49 12.23 7.81
C ASP A 29 27.29 11.59 6.42
N ILE A 30 26.14 11.89 5.82
CA ILE A 30 25.79 11.33 4.50
C ILE A 30 26.88 11.68 3.46
N LYS A 31 27.40 12.91 3.49
CA LYS A 31 28.38 13.39 2.53
C LYS A 31 29.77 12.73 2.66
N GLU A 32 30.11 12.27 3.85
CA GLU A 32 31.39 11.55 4.06
C GLU A 32 31.35 10.12 3.54
N HIS A 33 30.17 9.46 3.59
CA HIS A 33 30.04 8.04 3.27
C HIS A 33 29.42 7.77 1.90
N PHE A 34 28.63 8.72 1.39
CA PHE A 34 27.89 8.57 0.14
C PHE A 34 28.11 9.76 -0.80
N ASN A 35 28.21 9.46 -2.11
CA ASN A 35 28.04 10.46 -3.15
C ASN A 35 26.57 10.55 -3.49
N VAL A 36 25.93 11.67 -3.15
CA VAL A 36 24.53 11.93 -3.49
C VAL A 36 24.46 12.35 -4.96
N ILE A 37 23.72 11.58 -5.76
CA ILE A 37 23.54 11.85 -7.20
C ILE A 37 22.32 12.72 -7.42
N LYS A 38 21.16 12.31 -6.91
CA LYS A 38 19.90 13.07 -7.02
C LYS A 38 18.84 12.55 -6.04
N GLU A 39 17.81 13.34 -5.81
CA GLU A 39 16.58 12.89 -5.16
C GLU A 39 15.75 12.10 -6.18
N ILE A 40 15.24 10.93 -5.78
CA ILE A 40 14.44 10.02 -6.62
C ILE A 40 13.02 9.82 -6.09
N GLY A 41 12.74 10.27 -4.87
CA GLY A 41 11.42 10.23 -4.27
C GLY A 41 11.29 11.19 -3.11
N ARG A 42 10.10 11.74 -2.93
CA ARG A 42 9.75 12.60 -1.80
C ARG A 42 8.35 12.26 -1.32
N GLY A 43 8.23 11.86 -0.08
CA GLY A 43 6.96 11.58 0.59
C GLY A 43 6.69 12.51 1.75
N LYS A 44 5.55 12.33 2.40
CA LYS A 44 5.12 13.11 3.59
C LYS A 44 6.14 13.05 4.74
N TYR A 45 6.81 11.91 4.89
CA TYR A 45 7.65 11.61 6.05
C TYR A 45 9.15 11.68 5.75
N GLY A 46 9.56 11.87 4.49
CA GLY A 46 10.97 11.90 4.13
C GLY A 46 11.23 11.95 2.65
N ARG A 47 12.49 11.78 2.29
CA ARG A 47 12.95 11.76 0.90
C ARG A 47 13.83 10.54 0.65
N VAL A 48 13.88 10.12 -0.61
CA VAL A 48 14.73 9.02 -1.07
C VAL A 48 15.78 9.58 -2.04
N LEU A 49 17.02 9.32 -1.75
CA LEU A 49 18.17 9.81 -2.51
C LEU A 49 18.81 8.64 -3.27
N LEU A 50 19.12 8.83 -4.54
CA LEU A 50 20.04 7.98 -5.28
C LEU A 50 21.45 8.35 -4.85
N VAL A 51 22.17 7.38 -4.31
CA VAL A 51 23.54 7.56 -3.85
C VAL A 51 24.44 6.42 -4.33
N THR A 52 25.77 6.66 -4.32
CA THR A 52 26.76 5.58 -4.40
C THR A 52 27.59 5.57 -3.12
N HIS A 53 27.88 4.38 -2.60
CA HIS A 53 28.78 4.23 -1.47
C HIS A 53 30.20 4.64 -1.86
N ARG A 54 30.82 5.59 -1.14
CA ARG A 54 32.10 6.17 -1.54
C ARG A 54 33.22 5.15 -1.71
N CYS A 55 33.32 4.17 -0.81
CA CYS A 55 34.39 3.18 -0.85
C CYS A 55 34.09 2.02 -1.81
N ARG A 56 32.80 1.61 -1.95
CA ARG A 56 32.43 0.41 -2.72
C ARG A 56 31.85 0.71 -4.09
N GLY A 57 31.50 1.98 -4.37
CA GLY A 57 30.85 2.39 -5.61
C GLY A 57 29.43 1.83 -5.81
N THR A 58 28.88 1.08 -4.84
CA THR A 58 27.58 0.42 -4.95
C THR A 58 26.48 1.47 -5.02
N PRO A 59 25.64 1.47 -6.08
CA PRO A 59 24.47 2.33 -6.14
C PRO A 59 23.39 1.80 -5.18
N MET A 60 22.71 2.72 -4.48
CA MET A 60 21.64 2.40 -3.56
C MET A 60 20.65 3.55 -3.42
N ALA A 61 19.47 3.25 -2.91
CA ALA A 61 18.50 4.24 -2.49
C ALA A 61 18.66 4.48 -0.98
N LEU A 62 18.82 5.75 -0.59
CA LEU A 62 18.96 6.15 0.80
C LEU A 62 17.66 6.86 1.23
N LYS A 63 16.87 6.20 2.08
CA LYS A 63 15.69 6.84 2.68
C LYS A 63 16.14 7.68 3.87
N VAL A 64 15.74 8.97 3.88
CA VAL A 64 16.17 9.97 4.85
C VAL A 64 14.94 10.63 5.45
N LEU A 65 14.78 10.56 6.77
CA LEU A 65 13.62 11.04 7.52
C LEU A 65 14.04 12.17 8.47
N PRO A 66 13.44 13.36 8.40
CA PRO A 66 13.76 14.47 9.30
C PRO A 66 13.40 14.14 10.75
N LYS A 67 14.34 14.36 11.69
CA LYS A 67 14.09 14.20 13.14
C LYS A 67 13.01 15.13 13.67
N ALA A 68 12.84 16.30 13.04
CA ALA A 68 11.80 17.25 13.39
C ALA A 68 10.38 16.69 13.28
N SER A 69 10.15 15.77 12.33
CA SER A 69 8.82 15.16 12.07
C SER A 69 8.77 13.65 12.35
N THR A 70 9.90 13.02 12.69
CA THR A 70 9.99 11.58 12.88
C THR A 70 10.52 11.23 14.26
N LYS A 71 9.70 10.55 15.07
CA LYS A 71 10.16 10.02 16.36
C LYS A 71 11.06 8.80 16.12
N LEU A 72 12.11 8.62 16.96
CA LEU A 72 13.04 7.49 16.88
C LEU A 72 12.31 6.14 16.80
N LYS A 73 11.31 5.92 17.66
CA LYS A 73 10.50 4.67 17.65
C LYS A 73 9.83 4.41 16.30
N GLY A 74 9.34 5.45 15.61
CA GLY A 74 8.74 5.35 14.29
C GLY A 74 9.76 4.94 13.22
N PHE A 75 10.93 5.58 13.22
CA PHE A 75 12.04 5.24 12.35
C PHE A 75 12.52 3.79 12.54
N LEU A 76 12.77 3.40 13.80
CA LEU A 76 13.21 2.04 14.13
C LEU A 76 12.18 0.98 13.67
N ARG A 77 10.90 1.24 13.89
CA ARG A 77 9.84 0.33 13.46
C ARG A 77 9.85 0.15 11.94
N GLU A 78 9.86 1.22 11.18
CA GLU A 78 9.89 1.16 9.71
C GLU A 78 11.13 0.42 9.21
N TYR A 79 12.31 0.76 9.72
CA TYR A 79 13.56 0.10 9.36
C TYR A 79 13.57 -1.38 9.70
N CYS A 80 13.23 -1.76 10.95
CA CYS A 80 13.26 -3.14 11.40
C CYS A 80 12.23 -4.02 10.70
N ILE A 81 11.02 -3.51 10.45
CA ILE A 81 10.02 -4.21 9.65
C ILE A 81 10.54 -4.40 8.22
N SER A 82 11.06 -3.35 7.58
CA SER A 82 11.61 -3.43 6.22
C SER A 82 12.76 -4.44 6.15
N LEU A 83 13.64 -4.46 7.15
CA LEU A 83 14.76 -5.40 7.24
C LEU A 83 14.26 -6.84 7.39
N HIS A 84 13.29 -7.06 8.26
CA HIS A 84 12.68 -8.37 8.49
C HIS A 84 12.01 -8.94 7.23
N LEU A 85 11.37 -8.07 6.43
CA LEU A 85 10.67 -8.41 5.20
C LEU A 85 11.59 -8.50 3.96
N SER A 86 12.81 -8.01 4.03
CA SER A 86 13.72 -7.79 2.89
C SER A 86 14.14 -9.06 2.13
N HIS A 87 13.89 -10.23 2.69
CA HIS A 87 14.23 -11.53 2.08
C HIS A 87 13.25 -11.97 1.00
N HIS A 88 12.05 -11.38 0.93
CA HIS A 88 11.06 -11.73 -0.08
C HIS A 88 11.40 -11.09 -1.43
N PRO A 89 11.38 -11.84 -2.56
CA PRO A 89 11.83 -11.32 -3.87
C PRO A 89 10.98 -10.16 -4.39
N CYS A 90 9.70 -10.06 -4.01
CA CYS A 90 8.78 -9.00 -4.40
C CYS A 90 8.69 -7.87 -3.34
N ILE A 91 9.65 -7.77 -2.44
CA ILE A 91 9.77 -6.68 -1.44
C ILE A 91 11.12 -6.00 -1.65
N VAL A 92 11.17 -4.68 -1.44
CA VAL A 92 12.41 -3.91 -1.54
C VAL A 92 13.41 -4.39 -0.48
N GLY A 93 14.60 -4.79 -0.94
CA GLY A 93 15.66 -5.29 -0.07
C GLY A 93 16.39 -4.18 0.68
N LEU A 94 16.94 -4.51 1.87
CA LEU A 94 17.74 -3.61 2.67
C LEU A 94 19.20 -4.08 2.78
N PHE A 95 20.12 -3.12 2.91
CA PHE A 95 21.56 -3.41 3.07
C PHE A 95 22.01 -3.56 4.54
N GLY A 96 21.08 -3.49 5.49
CA GLY A 96 21.43 -3.54 6.93
C GLY A 96 22.16 -2.29 7.43
N ILE A 97 22.07 -1.19 6.71
CA ILE A 97 22.71 0.10 7.06
C ILE A 97 21.61 1.04 7.58
N ALA A 98 21.64 1.31 8.88
CA ALA A 98 20.84 2.34 9.52
C ALA A 98 21.73 3.32 10.26
N PHE A 99 21.39 4.60 10.26
CA PHE A 99 22.19 5.65 10.87
C PHE A 99 21.35 6.84 11.30
N GLN A 100 21.97 7.72 12.06
CA GLN A 100 21.43 9.05 12.35
C GLN A 100 22.47 10.14 12.07
N SER A 101 21.99 11.32 11.70
CA SER A 101 22.76 12.55 11.67
C SER A 101 22.16 13.55 12.68
N PRO A 102 22.68 14.77 12.85
CA PRO A 102 22.07 15.77 13.71
C PRO A 102 20.59 16.02 13.37
N GLU A 103 20.24 16.04 12.09
CA GLU A 103 18.91 16.44 11.61
C GLU A 103 18.04 15.29 11.09
N HIS A 104 18.63 14.11 10.78
CA HIS A 104 17.93 13.03 10.09
C HIS A 104 18.22 11.65 10.70
N TYR A 105 17.25 10.75 10.52
CA TYR A 105 17.46 9.32 10.49
C TYR A 105 17.58 8.85 9.05
N GLY A 106 18.29 7.76 8.80
CA GLY A 106 18.40 7.21 7.45
C GLY A 106 18.71 5.73 7.42
N PHE A 107 18.33 5.08 6.32
CA PHE A 107 18.71 3.71 6.03
C PHE A 107 18.89 3.48 4.53
N ALA A 108 19.73 2.50 4.20
CA ALA A 108 20.04 2.15 2.81
C ALA A 108 19.25 0.92 2.36
N GLN A 109 18.63 1.05 1.18
CA GLN A 109 17.88 -0.01 0.52
C GLN A 109 18.34 -0.21 -0.93
N GLU A 110 17.99 -1.34 -1.53
CA GLU A 110 18.28 -1.58 -2.93
C GLU A 110 17.71 -0.49 -3.83
N LEU A 111 18.44 -0.19 -4.88
CA LEU A 111 17.98 0.73 -5.91
C LEU A 111 17.11 -0.04 -6.90
N VAL A 112 15.83 0.25 -6.90
CA VAL A 112 14.92 -0.19 -7.96
C VAL A 112 14.98 0.85 -9.08
N VAL A 113 15.53 0.46 -10.23
CA VAL A 113 15.91 1.40 -11.30
C VAL A 113 14.73 1.91 -12.13
N GLY A 114 13.59 1.22 -12.09
CA GLY A 114 12.37 1.65 -12.75
C GLY A 114 11.66 2.76 -11.97
N ARG A 115 10.48 3.11 -12.43
CA ARG A 115 9.58 4.03 -11.71
C ARG A 115 8.64 3.22 -10.82
N ASP A 116 7.78 3.92 -10.10
CA ASP A 116 6.61 3.32 -9.47
C ASP A 116 5.55 2.91 -10.51
N LEU A 117 4.62 2.08 -10.09
CA LEU A 117 3.53 1.60 -10.94
C LEU A 117 2.62 2.74 -11.40
N PHE A 118 2.46 3.79 -10.56
CA PHE A 118 1.66 4.96 -10.90
C PHE A 118 2.14 5.64 -12.20
N ALA A 119 3.45 5.73 -12.38
CA ALA A 119 4.07 6.41 -13.51
C ALA A 119 3.78 5.78 -14.89
N ILE A 120 3.31 4.53 -14.94
CA ILE A 120 2.98 3.83 -16.19
C ILE A 120 1.48 3.69 -16.43
N ILE A 121 0.63 4.08 -15.47
CA ILE A 121 -0.81 4.04 -15.62
C ILE A 121 -1.24 5.16 -16.57
N GLN A 122 -1.88 4.79 -17.67
CA GLN A 122 -2.48 5.77 -18.59
C GLN A 122 -3.86 6.18 -18.07
N PRO A 123 -4.12 7.47 -17.84
CA PRO A 123 -5.41 7.94 -17.35
C PRO A 123 -6.56 7.46 -18.24
N ARG A 124 -7.62 6.91 -17.64
CA ARG A 124 -8.82 6.32 -18.28
C ARG A 124 -8.57 5.10 -19.16
N VAL A 125 -7.34 4.59 -19.24
CA VAL A 125 -6.97 3.41 -20.02
C VAL A 125 -6.42 2.30 -19.14
N GLY A 126 -5.58 2.65 -18.16
CA GLY A 126 -4.85 1.70 -17.33
C GLY A 126 -3.57 1.19 -17.99
N ILE A 127 -3.18 -0.03 -17.65
CA ILE A 127 -2.08 -0.77 -18.27
C ILE A 127 -2.61 -2.08 -18.87
N PRO A 128 -1.88 -2.70 -19.83
CA PRO A 128 -2.33 -3.95 -20.45
C PRO A 128 -2.65 -5.05 -19.41
N GLU A 129 -3.76 -5.76 -19.59
CA GLU A 129 -4.24 -6.80 -18.66
C GLU A 129 -3.15 -7.83 -18.31
N CYS A 130 -2.34 -8.23 -19.27
CA CYS A 130 -1.23 -9.16 -19.02
C CYS A 130 -0.17 -8.59 -18.05
N ALA A 131 0.07 -7.27 -18.06
CA ALA A 131 0.94 -6.62 -17.09
C ALA A 131 0.27 -6.51 -15.71
N VAL A 132 -1.05 -6.20 -15.68
CA VAL A 132 -1.83 -6.22 -14.44
C VAL A 132 -1.75 -7.57 -13.75
N LYS A 133 -1.95 -8.66 -14.48
CA LYS A 133 -1.89 -10.04 -13.93
C LYS A 133 -0.52 -10.38 -13.37
N ARG A 134 0.56 -9.99 -14.06
CA ARG A 134 1.93 -10.16 -13.53
C ARG A 134 2.16 -9.36 -12.24
N CYS A 135 1.67 -8.12 -12.21
CA CYS A 135 1.72 -7.29 -11.02
C CYS A 135 0.91 -7.92 -9.88
N ALA A 136 -0.33 -8.36 -10.16
CA ALA A 136 -1.23 -8.97 -9.19
C ALA A 136 -0.60 -10.19 -8.49
N ILE A 137 0.02 -11.10 -9.25
CA ILE A 137 0.71 -12.29 -8.70
C ILE A 137 1.83 -11.88 -7.74
N GLN A 138 2.64 -10.89 -8.10
CA GLN A 138 3.82 -10.50 -7.32
C GLN A 138 3.44 -9.71 -6.08
N VAL A 139 2.50 -8.76 -6.21
CA VAL A 139 2.00 -7.98 -5.07
C VAL A 139 1.24 -8.90 -4.09
N SER A 140 0.39 -9.80 -4.58
CA SER A 140 -0.30 -10.76 -3.71
C SER A 140 0.67 -11.70 -2.99
N SER A 141 1.78 -12.10 -3.63
CA SER A 141 2.82 -12.91 -3.00
C SER A 141 3.53 -12.16 -1.87
N ALA A 142 3.85 -10.87 -2.08
CA ALA A 142 4.43 -10.03 -1.04
C ALA A 142 3.48 -9.83 0.14
N LEU A 143 2.20 -9.54 -0.14
CA LEU A 143 1.18 -9.37 0.89
C LEU A 143 0.90 -10.66 1.66
N GLU A 144 0.81 -11.80 0.98
CA GLU A 144 0.66 -13.11 1.63
C GLU A 144 1.80 -13.35 2.63
N PHE A 145 3.05 -13.07 2.23
CA PHE A 145 4.22 -13.19 3.12
C PHE A 145 4.13 -12.26 4.33
N ILE A 146 3.76 -10.99 4.12
CA ILE A 146 3.58 -10.02 5.21
C ILE A 146 2.50 -10.49 6.19
N HIS A 147 1.35 -10.95 5.67
CA HIS A 147 0.22 -11.42 6.49
C HIS A 147 0.56 -12.69 7.27
N GLN A 148 1.34 -13.62 6.69
CA GLN A 148 1.81 -14.83 7.39
C GLN A 148 2.72 -14.50 8.60
N LEU A 149 3.41 -13.37 8.56
CA LEU A 149 4.21 -12.83 9.69
C LEU A 149 3.36 -12.02 10.70
N GLY A 150 2.04 -12.01 10.54
CA GLY A 150 1.13 -11.26 11.39
C GLY A 150 1.25 -9.75 11.25
N LEU A 151 1.71 -9.26 10.10
CA LEU A 151 1.83 -7.84 9.77
C LEU A 151 0.80 -7.44 8.73
N VAL A 152 0.45 -6.16 8.71
CA VAL A 152 -0.46 -5.55 7.73
C VAL A 152 0.19 -4.28 7.21
N HIS A 153 0.29 -4.14 5.88
CA HIS A 153 1.03 -3.06 5.22
C HIS A 153 0.38 -1.68 5.39
N ARG A 154 -0.94 -1.59 5.15
CA ARG A 154 -1.80 -0.42 5.36
C ARG A 154 -1.58 0.79 4.42
N ASP A 155 -0.73 0.66 3.41
CA ASP A 155 -0.53 1.72 2.39
C ASP A 155 -0.32 1.11 1.00
N ILE A 156 -1.20 0.18 0.61
CA ILE A 156 -1.17 -0.43 -0.72
C ILE A 156 -1.73 0.55 -1.74
N LYS A 157 -0.85 0.98 -2.67
CA LYS A 157 -1.16 1.90 -3.77
C LYS A 157 -0.08 1.83 -4.86
N PRO A 158 -0.34 2.31 -6.08
CA PRO A 158 0.61 2.23 -7.19
C PRO A 158 1.96 2.87 -6.90
N GLU A 159 2.02 3.95 -6.12
CA GLU A 159 3.24 4.66 -5.77
C GLU A 159 4.19 3.80 -4.91
N ASN A 160 3.64 2.83 -4.18
CA ASN A 160 4.41 1.91 -3.33
C ASN A 160 4.76 0.59 -4.03
N VAL A 161 4.41 0.42 -5.30
CA VAL A 161 4.80 -0.71 -6.14
C VAL A 161 5.86 -0.25 -7.12
N LEU A 162 7.12 -0.62 -6.89
CA LEU A 162 8.26 -0.22 -7.69
C LEU A 162 8.52 -1.24 -8.81
N LEU A 163 8.88 -0.75 -9.99
CA LEU A 163 9.07 -1.52 -11.20
C LEU A 163 10.56 -1.71 -11.49
N LEU A 164 10.97 -2.92 -11.85
CA LEU A 164 12.30 -3.15 -12.43
C LEU A 164 12.27 -3.01 -13.95
N ASP A 165 11.08 -3.12 -14.55
CA ASP A 165 10.86 -2.97 -15.99
C ASP A 165 9.43 -2.44 -16.26
N SER A 166 9.21 -1.86 -17.44
CA SER A 166 7.92 -1.24 -17.81
C SER A 166 6.79 -2.24 -18.11
N HIS A 167 7.08 -3.55 -18.14
CA HIS A 167 6.11 -4.61 -18.45
C HIS A 167 5.66 -5.38 -17.21
N CYS A 168 6.02 -4.90 -16.00
CA CYS A 168 5.75 -5.55 -14.72
C CYS A 168 6.26 -7.01 -14.64
N GLN A 169 7.36 -7.34 -15.34
CA GLN A 169 7.97 -8.66 -15.23
C GLN A 169 8.49 -8.90 -13.81
N ARG A 170 9.06 -7.84 -13.22
CA ARG A 170 9.49 -7.83 -11.82
C ARG A 170 9.05 -6.55 -11.15
N VAL A 171 8.30 -6.70 -10.05
CA VAL A 171 7.85 -5.59 -9.20
C VAL A 171 8.26 -5.83 -7.76
N LYS A 172 8.37 -4.75 -6.99
CA LYS A 172 8.71 -4.81 -5.57
C LYS A 172 7.82 -3.87 -4.76
N LEU A 173 7.23 -4.40 -3.70
CA LEU A 173 6.47 -3.62 -2.73
C LEU A 173 7.44 -2.85 -1.82
N ALA A 174 7.14 -1.58 -1.57
CA ALA A 174 7.96 -0.64 -0.81
C ALA A 174 7.13 0.11 0.23
N ASP A 175 7.81 0.84 1.08
CA ASP A 175 7.28 1.77 2.08
C ASP A 175 6.43 1.11 3.19
N PHE A 176 7.14 0.64 4.22
CA PHE A 176 6.53 -0.01 5.40
C PHE A 176 6.29 0.95 6.57
N GLY A 177 6.29 2.26 6.32
CA GLY A 177 6.12 3.30 7.35
C GLY A 177 4.78 3.26 8.08
N LEU A 178 3.73 2.69 7.47
CA LEU A 178 2.41 2.50 8.07
C LEU A 178 2.15 1.07 8.56
N THR A 179 3.09 0.14 8.35
CA THR A 179 2.93 -1.27 8.69
C THR A 179 2.75 -1.47 10.20
N GLN A 180 1.79 -2.30 10.58
CA GLN A 180 1.44 -2.62 11.95
C GLN A 180 1.28 -4.12 12.15
N LYS A 181 1.44 -4.59 13.39
CA LYS A 181 1.09 -5.94 13.79
C LYS A 181 -0.43 -6.12 13.71
N GLN A 182 -0.88 -7.23 13.17
CA GLN A 182 -2.29 -7.62 13.17
C GLN A 182 -2.83 -7.65 14.60
N GLY A 183 -4.08 -7.20 14.79
CA GLY A 183 -4.69 -7.07 16.10
C GLY A 183 -4.34 -5.77 16.84
N THR A 184 -3.39 -4.96 16.36
CA THR A 184 -3.10 -3.65 16.95
C THR A 184 -4.31 -2.73 16.77
N PHE A 185 -4.68 -2.01 17.83
CA PHE A 185 -5.75 -1.02 17.75
C PHE A 185 -5.20 0.33 17.27
N ILE A 186 -5.88 0.92 16.28
CA ILE A 186 -5.56 2.25 15.76
C ILE A 186 -6.66 3.23 16.14
N HIS A 187 -6.25 4.45 16.49
CA HIS A 187 -7.12 5.56 16.90
C HIS A 187 -7.08 6.71 15.91
N PHE A 188 -6.16 6.68 14.95
CA PHE A 188 -5.95 7.72 13.95
C PHE A 188 -5.84 7.10 12.57
N ILE A 189 -6.46 7.76 11.61
CA ILE A 189 -6.46 7.34 10.23
C ILE A 189 -5.19 7.85 9.54
N LYS A 190 -4.54 6.94 8.82
CA LYS A 190 -3.44 7.25 7.91
C LYS A 190 -3.60 6.40 6.67
N GLY A 191 -3.39 6.99 5.52
CA GLY A 191 -3.49 6.32 4.23
C GLY A 191 -3.96 7.27 3.14
N THR A 192 -4.35 6.72 2.01
CA THR A 192 -4.83 7.42 0.83
C THR A 192 -6.30 7.08 0.62
N LEU A 193 -7.19 8.06 0.72
CA LEU A 193 -8.65 7.89 0.79
C LEU A 193 -9.25 6.87 -0.20
N PRO A 194 -8.98 6.90 -1.53
CA PRO A 194 -9.59 5.95 -2.45
C PRO A 194 -9.27 4.48 -2.16
N TYR A 195 -8.15 4.20 -1.47
CA TYR A 195 -7.73 2.84 -1.11
C TYR A 195 -8.20 2.38 0.27
N MET A 196 -8.79 3.29 1.06
CA MET A 196 -9.28 2.96 2.39
C MET A 196 -10.55 2.11 2.30
N SER A 197 -10.64 1.13 3.18
CA SER A 197 -11.83 0.30 3.31
C SER A 197 -12.98 1.04 4.01
N PRO A 198 -14.23 0.57 3.86
CA PRO A 198 -15.39 1.20 4.50
C PRO A 198 -15.24 1.37 6.00
N GLU A 199 -14.70 0.35 6.69
CA GLU A 199 -14.45 0.40 8.13
C GLU A 199 -13.40 1.44 8.55
N LEU A 200 -12.42 1.74 7.68
CA LEU A 200 -11.48 2.85 7.90
C LEU A 200 -12.14 4.20 7.62
N CYS A 201 -12.94 4.29 6.54
CA CYS A 201 -13.63 5.52 6.20
C CYS A 201 -14.66 5.91 7.27
N ALA A 202 -15.34 4.94 7.89
CA ALA A 202 -16.26 5.19 9.01
C ALA A 202 -15.58 5.91 10.18
N MET A 203 -14.30 5.64 10.45
CA MET A 203 -13.54 6.37 11.49
C MET A 203 -13.31 7.85 11.13
N VAL A 204 -13.23 8.21 9.82
CA VAL A 204 -13.04 9.61 9.39
C VAL A 204 -14.24 10.48 9.76
N LEU A 205 -15.46 9.96 9.53
CA LEU A 205 -16.70 10.68 9.81
C LEU A 205 -16.86 11.02 11.30
N GLU A 206 -16.34 10.18 12.18
CA GLU A 206 -16.45 10.39 13.64
C GLU A 206 -15.37 11.35 14.17
N GLU A 207 -14.21 11.50 13.51
CA GLU A 207 -13.20 12.51 13.87
C GLU A 207 -13.69 13.93 13.56
N ASP A 208 -14.46 14.14 12.49
CA ASP A 208 -15.02 15.44 12.11
C ASP A 208 -16.18 15.88 13.03
N GLN A 209 -16.86 14.93 13.67
CA GLN A 209 -17.90 15.19 14.68
C GLN A 209 -17.28 15.22 16.07
N LYS A 210 -16.78 16.34 16.49
CA LYS A 210 -15.98 16.65 17.72
C LYS A 210 -16.44 16.06 19.07
N GLU A 211 -17.49 15.27 19.14
CA GLU A 211 -18.09 14.78 20.41
C GLU A 211 -18.02 13.27 20.63
N ILE A 212 -17.73 12.45 19.62
CA ILE A 212 -17.67 10.99 19.80
C ILE A 212 -16.36 10.48 19.20
N LYS A 213 -15.47 9.97 20.05
CA LYS A 213 -14.28 9.25 19.58
C LYS A 213 -14.73 7.92 18.97
N ALA A 214 -14.43 7.72 17.68
CA ALA A 214 -14.60 6.41 17.05
C ALA A 214 -14.02 5.30 17.93
N PRO A 215 -14.70 4.14 18.02
CA PRO A 215 -14.09 3.00 18.66
C PRO A 215 -12.79 2.63 17.92
N PRO A 216 -11.75 2.22 18.65
CA PRO A 216 -10.49 1.85 18.01
C PRO A 216 -10.70 0.68 17.06
N LEU A 217 -10.17 0.80 15.83
CA LEU A 217 -10.23 -0.27 14.84
C LEU A 217 -9.06 -1.23 15.02
N SER A 218 -9.34 -2.53 15.08
CA SER A 218 -8.32 -3.58 15.07
C SER A 218 -7.76 -3.75 13.65
N VAL A 219 -6.45 -3.63 13.51
CA VAL A 219 -5.75 -3.81 12.23
C VAL A 219 -5.82 -5.27 11.79
N GLN A 220 -6.41 -5.54 10.63
CA GLN A 220 -6.57 -6.86 10.06
C GLN A 220 -6.04 -6.90 8.62
N ALA A 221 -5.61 -8.09 8.17
CA ALA A 221 -5.14 -8.31 6.79
C ALA A 221 -6.18 -7.92 5.73
N SER A 222 -7.47 -7.96 6.08
CA SER A 222 -8.59 -7.54 5.22
C SER A 222 -8.52 -6.07 4.78
N LEU A 223 -7.80 -5.21 5.51
CA LEU A 223 -7.52 -3.82 5.10
C LEU A 223 -6.66 -3.79 3.83
N ASP A 224 -5.60 -4.60 3.78
CA ASP A 224 -4.73 -4.72 2.61
C ASP A 224 -5.46 -5.41 1.46
N THR A 225 -6.33 -6.39 1.74
CA THR A 225 -7.14 -7.07 0.72
C THR A 225 -8.03 -6.08 -0.03
N TRP A 226 -8.71 -5.18 0.69
CA TRP A 226 -9.50 -4.11 0.09
C TRP A 226 -8.65 -3.17 -0.77
N ALA A 227 -7.58 -2.63 -0.19
CA ALA A 227 -6.68 -1.72 -0.90
C ALA A 227 -6.06 -2.36 -2.15
N PHE A 228 -5.77 -3.67 -2.11
CA PHE A 228 -5.31 -4.45 -3.25
C PHE A 228 -6.39 -4.58 -4.33
N GLY A 229 -7.64 -4.81 -3.98
CA GLY A 229 -8.76 -4.79 -4.92
C GLY A 229 -8.90 -3.43 -5.63
N VAL A 230 -8.84 -2.34 -4.89
CA VAL A 230 -8.85 -0.97 -5.46
C VAL A 230 -7.64 -0.75 -6.37
N LEU A 231 -6.44 -1.19 -5.96
CA LEU A 231 -5.24 -1.13 -6.79
C LEU A 231 -5.45 -1.83 -8.13
N LEU A 232 -5.97 -3.06 -8.14
CA LEU A 232 -6.24 -3.80 -9.38
C LEU A 232 -7.24 -3.07 -10.29
N PHE A 233 -8.30 -2.52 -9.72
CA PHE A 233 -9.25 -1.69 -10.48
C PHE A 233 -8.55 -0.50 -11.12
N CYS A 234 -7.76 0.26 -10.35
CA CYS A 234 -7.05 1.45 -10.83
C CYS A 234 -6.09 1.14 -11.99
N ILE A 235 -5.31 0.06 -11.87
CA ILE A 235 -4.33 -0.29 -12.91
C ILE A 235 -4.97 -0.92 -14.16
N LEU A 236 -6.19 -1.49 -14.04
CA LEU A 236 -6.99 -1.98 -15.18
C LEU A 236 -7.71 -0.86 -15.93
N THR A 237 -8.03 0.25 -15.27
CA THR A 237 -8.96 1.26 -15.79
C THR A 237 -8.34 2.63 -16.00
N GLY A 238 -7.29 2.96 -15.22
CA GLY A 238 -6.66 4.27 -15.20
C GLY A 238 -7.46 5.34 -14.44
N PHE A 239 -8.41 4.93 -13.59
CA PHE A 239 -9.16 5.82 -12.70
C PHE A 239 -9.55 5.07 -11.41
N PHE A 240 -10.03 5.79 -10.40
CA PHE A 240 -10.51 5.21 -9.15
C PHE A 240 -11.96 4.71 -9.26
N PRO A 241 -12.32 3.62 -8.55
CA PRO A 241 -13.72 3.19 -8.49
C PRO A 241 -14.61 4.19 -7.74
N TRP A 242 -14.07 4.95 -6.81
CA TRP A 242 -14.66 6.03 -5.98
C TRP A 242 -13.57 6.94 -5.45
N GLU A 243 -13.92 8.09 -4.91
CA GLU A 243 -12.98 8.95 -4.19
C GLU A 243 -12.80 8.51 -2.74
N ARG A 244 -13.89 7.98 -2.13
CA ARG A 244 -13.90 7.48 -0.74
C ARG A 244 -15.10 6.56 -0.50
N CYS A 245 -14.95 5.62 0.44
CA CYS A 245 -16.02 4.69 0.81
C CYS A 245 -16.97 5.35 1.84
N MET A 246 -17.75 6.32 1.41
CA MET A 246 -18.70 7.10 2.23
C MET A 246 -20.02 7.30 1.49
N ASP A 247 -21.09 7.58 2.25
CA ASP A 247 -22.45 7.72 1.72
C ASP A 247 -22.64 8.95 0.82
N ASP A 248 -21.69 9.87 0.80
CA ASP A 248 -21.70 11.04 -0.08
C ASP A 248 -20.90 10.85 -1.40
N ASP A 249 -20.39 9.64 -1.65
CA ASP A 249 -19.75 9.26 -2.91
C ASP A 249 -20.70 8.38 -3.73
N ASP A 250 -21.28 8.96 -4.79
CA ASP A 250 -22.28 8.30 -5.64
C ASP A 250 -21.77 6.98 -6.25
N PHE A 251 -20.47 6.93 -6.64
CA PHE A 251 -19.87 5.72 -7.21
C PHE A 251 -19.70 4.61 -6.17
N TYR A 252 -19.39 4.98 -4.94
CA TYR A 252 -19.32 4.01 -3.86
C TYR A 252 -20.72 3.52 -3.47
N GLN A 253 -21.72 4.40 -3.40
CA GLN A 253 -23.10 4.02 -3.12
C GLN A 253 -23.63 3.04 -4.17
N GLU A 254 -23.50 3.35 -5.47
CA GLU A 254 -23.91 2.43 -6.54
C GLU A 254 -23.27 1.04 -6.39
N PHE A 255 -21.98 1.00 -6.03
CA PHE A 255 -21.27 -0.25 -5.81
C PHE A 255 -21.80 -0.99 -4.57
N ALA A 256 -22.01 -0.29 -3.47
CA ALA A 256 -22.50 -0.87 -2.21
C ALA A 256 -23.93 -1.41 -2.34
N GLU A 257 -24.81 -0.68 -3.01
CA GLU A 257 -26.19 -1.10 -3.32
C GLU A 257 -26.21 -2.35 -4.21
N TRP A 258 -25.36 -2.37 -5.24
CA TRP A 258 -25.22 -3.55 -6.10
C TRP A 258 -24.69 -4.76 -5.31
N CYS A 259 -23.67 -4.60 -4.47
CA CYS A 259 -23.19 -5.68 -3.61
C CYS A 259 -24.22 -6.19 -2.61
N HIS A 260 -25.11 -5.31 -2.12
CA HIS A 260 -26.15 -5.67 -1.16
C HIS A 260 -27.28 -6.49 -1.78
N ASP A 261 -27.75 -6.09 -2.97
CA ASP A 261 -28.85 -6.77 -3.68
C ASP A 261 -28.61 -6.75 -5.21
N PRO A 262 -27.78 -7.68 -5.73
CA PRO A 262 -27.45 -7.73 -7.17
C PRO A 262 -28.65 -8.01 -8.08
N GLU A 263 -29.73 -8.58 -7.54
CA GLU A 263 -30.93 -8.87 -8.33
C GLU A 263 -31.77 -7.61 -8.59
N LYS A 264 -31.77 -6.65 -7.67
CA LYS A 264 -32.50 -5.40 -7.81
C LYS A 264 -31.67 -4.27 -8.39
N ASN A 265 -30.37 -4.26 -8.12
CA ASN A 265 -29.49 -3.18 -8.53
C ASN A 265 -28.63 -3.63 -9.72
N PRO A 266 -28.57 -2.84 -10.82
CA PRO A 266 -27.73 -3.17 -11.95
C PRO A 266 -26.25 -3.01 -11.60
N VAL A 267 -25.39 -3.76 -12.28
CA VAL A 267 -23.94 -3.57 -12.19
C VAL A 267 -23.60 -2.12 -12.54
N PRO A 268 -22.88 -1.38 -11.67
CA PRO A 268 -22.52 0.01 -11.92
C PRO A 268 -21.75 0.20 -13.23
N SER A 269 -21.92 1.33 -13.91
CA SER A 269 -21.46 1.55 -15.28
C SER A 269 -19.96 1.26 -15.48
N GLN A 270 -19.12 1.69 -14.55
CA GLN A 270 -17.67 1.53 -14.60
C GLN A 270 -17.20 0.08 -14.44
N TRP A 271 -18.04 -0.80 -13.88
CA TRP A 271 -17.73 -2.22 -13.66
C TRP A 271 -18.19 -3.12 -14.84
N LYS A 272 -19.04 -2.62 -15.74
CA LYS A 272 -19.60 -3.38 -16.89
C LYS A 272 -18.54 -3.87 -17.88
N ARG A 273 -17.35 -3.27 -17.86
CA ARG A 273 -16.22 -3.66 -18.72
C ARG A 273 -15.57 -5.00 -18.33
N PHE A 274 -15.78 -5.44 -17.11
CA PHE A 274 -15.16 -6.65 -16.59
C PHE A 274 -15.96 -7.90 -16.97
N THR A 275 -15.25 -9.02 -17.14
CA THR A 275 -15.87 -10.33 -17.35
C THR A 275 -16.54 -10.80 -16.05
N PRO A 276 -17.48 -11.76 -16.10
CA PRO A 276 -18.10 -12.32 -14.88
C PRO A 276 -17.06 -12.87 -13.89
N THR A 277 -16.01 -13.51 -14.40
CA THR A 277 -14.92 -14.05 -13.55
C THR A 277 -14.14 -12.95 -12.85
N CYS A 278 -13.87 -11.86 -13.54
CA CYS A 278 -13.20 -10.70 -12.93
C CYS A 278 -14.11 -10.01 -11.90
N MET A 279 -15.41 -9.94 -12.17
CA MET A 279 -16.39 -9.41 -11.22
C MET A 279 -16.43 -10.24 -9.94
N GLU A 280 -16.47 -11.58 -10.05
CA GLU A 280 -16.39 -12.48 -8.90
C GLU A 280 -15.11 -12.24 -8.07
N MET A 281 -13.96 -12.04 -8.71
CA MET A 281 -12.71 -11.69 -8.02
C MET A 281 -12.87 -10.37 -7.24
N PHE A 282 -13.43 -9.34 -7.86
CA PHE A 282 -13.64 -8.05 -7.19
C PHE A 282 -14.65 -8.14 -6.04
N GLU A 283 -15.75 -8.87 -6.20
CA GLU A 283 -16.74 -9.09 -5.13
C GLU A 283 -16.10 -9.72 -3.89
N ARG A 284 -15.16 -10.64 -4.09
CA ARG A 284 -14.44 -11.30 -2.99
C ARG A 284 -13.36 -10.41 -2.37
N LEU A 285 -12.62 -9.63 -3.16
CA LEU A 285 -11.60 -8.71 -2.66
C LEU A 285 -12.22 -7.48 -1.96
N LEU A 286 -13.32 -6.97 -2.53
CA LEU A 286 -14.00 -5.75 -2.12
C LEU A 286 -15.32 -6.06 -1.40
N ALA A 287 -15.42 -7.19 -0.69
CA ALA A 287 -16.58 -7.46 0.13
C ALA A 287 -16.74 -6.39 1.21
N LEU A 288 -17.97 -5.83 1.33
CA LEU A 288 -18.27 -4.76 2.28
C LEU A 288 -18.02 -5.23 3.72
N ASP A 289 -18.41 -6.47 4.04
CA ASP A 289 -18.06 -7.13 5.30
C ASP A 289 -16.59 -7.59 5.23
N ALA A 290 -15.74 -6.98 6.05
CA ALA A 290 -14.30 -7.28 6.12
C ALA A 290 -13.99 -8.76 6.39
N ASN A 291 -14.89 -9.47 7.11
CA ASN A 291 -14.72 -10.90 7.40
C ASN A 291 -15.02 -11.83 6.21
N LYS A 292 -15.70 -11.30 5.20
CA LYS A 292 -16.03 -12.03 3.96
C LYS A 292 -15.00 -11.82 2.86
N ARG A 293 -14.05 -10.89 3.03
CA ARG A 293 -12.96 -10.69 2.06
C ARG A 293 -12.09 -11.93 1.97
N CYS A 294 -11.78 -12.31 0.73
CA CYS A 294 -10.88 -13.43 0.46
C CYS A 294 -9.43 -13.12 0.88
N LEU A 295 -8.57 -14.11 0.87
CA LEU A 295 -7.15 -13.90 1.04
C LEU A 295 -6.55 -13.27 -0.23
N VAL A 296 -5.55 -12.41 -0.08
CA VAL A 296 -4.88 -11.75 -1.22
C VAL A 296 -4.30 -12.76 -2.23
N LYS A 297 -3.89 -13.94 -1.77
CA LYS A 297 -3.37 -15.02 -2.63
C LYS A 297 -4.40 -15.62 -3.58
N ASP A 298 -5.68 -15.54 -3.25
CA ASP A 298 -6.76 -16.14 -4.03
C ASP A 298 -6.89 -15.48 -5.42
N VAL A 299 -6.30 -14.28 -5.61
CA VAL A 299 -6.22 -13.64 -6.93
C VAL A 299 -5.55 -14.54 -7.97
N LYS A 300 -4.67 -15.46 -7.54
CA LYS A 300 -3.95 -16.41 -8.41
C LYS A 300 -4.90 -17.33 -9.18
N ASP A 301 -6.08 -17.62 -8.63
CA ASP A 301 -7.09 -18.51 -9.26
C ASP A 301 -7.74 -17.85 -10.49
N TYR A 302 -7.64 -16.54 -10.60
CA TYR A 302 -8.24 -15.72 -11.66
C TYR A 302 -7.28 -15.35 -12.80
N VAL A 303 -5.96 -15.45 -12.61
CA VAL A 303 -4.97 -14.94 -13.58
C VAL A 303 -4.99 -15.69 -14.93
N GLY A 304 -5.44 -16.92 -14.94
CA GLY A 304 -5.61 -17.72 -16.16
C GLY A 304 -6.85 -17.39 -17.00
N LYS A 305 -7.71 -16.47 -16.52
CA LYS A 305 -8.97 -16.09 -17.17
C LYS A 305 -8.89 -14.67 -17.73
N GLU A 306 -9.72 -14.33 -18.69
CA GLU A 306 -9.86 -12.94 -19.15
C GLU A 306 -10.54 -12.08 -18.07
N TRP A 307 -10.01 -10.86 -17.87
CA TRP A 307 -10.54 -9.93 -16.87
C TRP A 307 -11.36 -8.82 -17.51
N VAL A 308 -10.94 -8.32 -18.69
CA VAL A 308 -11.61 -7.24 -19.42
C VAL A 308 -12.26 -7.82 -20.67
N LYS A 309 -13.52 -7.43 -20.94
CA LYS A 309 -14.27 -7.87 -22.14
C LYS A 309 -13.60 -7.34 -23.40
N SER A 310 -13.36 -8.20 -24.39
CA SER A 310 -12.67 -7.87 -25.65
C SER A 310 -13.36 -6.74 -26.43
N ASN A 311 -14.68 -6.60 -26.33
CA ASN A 311 -15.45 -5.54 -27.02
C ASN A 311 -15.28 -4.14 -26.40
N CYS A 312 -14.73 -4.02 -25.19
CA CYS A 312 -14.48 -2.74 -24.54
C CYS A 312 -13.20 -2.04 -25.03
N MET A 313 -12.33 -2.75 -25.73
CA MET A 313 -11.09 -2.19 -26.29
C MET A 313 -11.33 -1.31 -27.54
N ILE A 314 -12.49 -1.39 -28.17
CA ILE A 314 -12.81 -0.68 -29.44
C ILE A 314 -13.65 0.58 -29.21
N GLY A 315 -14.26 0.75 -28.03
CA GLY A 315 -15.26 1.79 -27.73
C GLY A 315 -14.78 3.04 -26.99
N LEU A 316 -13.49 3.34 -26.95
CA LEU A 316 -12.94 4.47 -26.16
C LEU A 316 -13.11 5.86 -26.83
N VAL A 317 -13.91 6.02 -27.89
CA VAL A 317 -14.06 7.30 -28.60
C VAL A 317 -15.46 7.94 -28.42
N GLU A 318 -16.50 7.21 -28.07
CA GLU A 318 -17.86 7.78 -27.97
C GLU A 318 -18.62 7.33 -26.71
N ASP A 319 -18.46 8.01 -25.60
CA ASP A 319 -19.52 8.42 -24.69
C ASP A 319 -18.99 9.34 -23.58
N CYS A 320 -18.85 10.61 -23.88
CA CYS A 320 -18.56 11.67 -22.91
C CYS A 320 -19.83 12.45 -22.63
N GLY A 321 -20.70 11.90 -21.77
CA GLY A 321 -21.88 12.64 -21.38
C GLY A 321 -22.56 12.09 -20.14
N LYS A 322 -21.97 12.27 -18.98
CA LYS A 322 -22.52 12.49 -17.63
C LYS A 322 -21.63 11.85 -16.57
N GLY A 323 -21.01 12.68 -15.73
CA GLY A 323 -20.26 12.26 -14.57
C GLY A 323 -18.80 11.92 -14.87
N THR A 324 -17.87 12.80 -14.50
CA THR A 324 -16.43 12.53 -14.57
C THR A 324 -16.04 11.67 -13.38
N SER A 325 -15.74 10.39 -13.61
CA SER A 325 -15.06 9.56 -12.61
C SER A 325 -13.77 10.24 -12.15
N PRO A 326 -13.39 10.14 -10.86
CA PRO A 326 -12.20 10.78 -10.34
C PRO A 326 -10.95 10.29 -11.07
N LEU A 327 -10.15 11.23 -11.59
CA LEU A 327 -8.91 10.93 -12.29
C LEU A 327 -7.82 10.52 -11.30
N LEU A 328 -6.98 9.55 -11.67
CA LEU A 328 -5.71 9.33 -11.01
C LEU A 328 -4.84 10.58 -11.19
N SER A 329 -4.86 11.46 -10.21
CA SER A 329 -3.89 12.55 -10.09
C SER A 329 -2.82 12.16 -9.09
N PRO A 330 -1.57 12.63 -9.25
CA PRO A 330 -0.61 12.50 -8.16
C PRO A 330 -1.24 13.17 -6.94
N CYS A 331 -1.31 12.45 -5.83
CA CYS A 331 -1.78 12.98 -4.56
C CYS A 331 -0.92 14.22 -4.25
N LYS A 332 -1.41 15.39 -4.63
CA LYS A 332 -0.96 16.62 -3.97
C LYS A 332 -1.29 16.35 -2.52
N SER A 333 -0.25 16.26 -1.70
CA SER A 333 -0.35 16.09 -0.25
C SER A 333 -1.62 16.78 0.25
N SER A 334 -2.64 15.98 0.54
CA SER A 334 -3.84 16.51 1.21
C SER A 334 -3.37 17.23 2.44
N PRO A 335 -3.89 18.43 2.75
CA PRO A 335 -3.60 19.08 4.00
C PRO A 335 -3.89 18.06 5.10
N ALA A 336 -2.92 17.86 5.97
CA ALA A 336 -3.07 17.00 7.12
C ALA A 336 -4.29 17.49 7.89
N LEU A 337 -5.26 16.60 8.10
CA LEU A 337 -6.12 16.71 9.26
C LEU A 337 -5.16 16.68 10.45
N GLN A 338 -5.04 17.83 11.13
CA GLN A 338 -4.18 18.04 12.31
C GLN A 338 -4.72 17.32 13.52
#